data_9461aad084d4f8d80ae3071b9cf8f377
#
_entry.id   9461aad084d4f8d80ae3071b9cf8f377
#
_cell.length_a   1.000
_cell.length_b   1.000
_cell.length_c   1.000
_cell.angle_alpha   90.00
_cell.angle_beta   90.00
_cell.angle_gamma   90.00
#
_symmetry.space_group_name_H-M   'P 1'
#
loop_
_entity.id
_entity.type
_entity.pdbx_description
1 polymer ?
#
loop_
_entity_poly.entity_id
_entity_poly.type
_entity_poly.pdbx_seq_one_letter_code
_entity_poly.pdbx_strand_id
1 'polypeptide(L)'
;LGKDVLVQQLVDSFDSWPAKNSGCGSSRMTQELYPFDKLFSPIKINKLTVKNRIVMAPMGNIDMCEETGRPSDMMLQYFFARAKGGCGLITTGLVPVSHGIDTTVTELDKLTYFPRIDRSRTVMAGWRDLAQGVHAFGSRIFVQLTAGLGRVGNPQCLITQKKFPVSASFLPNYYIPAIPCMRLSDQKLRRIVNNIGQAAADAHAMGIDGVYLHGHEGYLIEQLGNPAFNHRKLGRYADWRQFGLDMIKEIRRRVGPDYPIMYRIDLSLALEETYDEQVMNSTYLGRMRGGRTVEQTLGYMEELVAAGVDIFDVDLGCYDNWWMPHPPASMPAGCFVPVARAVRERFAADNIRSNAGLPIPVVAVGKLGYPDIAERALRNGDADMIMLGRPLLADPEWPNKAYAG
;
A
#
# COMPACT_ATOMS: atom_id res chain seq x y z
N LEU A 1 -15.48 -0.44 28.02
CA LEU A 1 -16.90 -0.74 28.17
C LEU A 1 -17.03 -2.04 28.97
N GLY A 2 -17.77 -2.04 30.09
CA GLY A 2 -18.01 -3.22 30.89
C GLY A 2 -18.78 -4.30 30.08
N LYS A 3 -18.58 -5.57 30.43
CA LYS A 3 -19.25 -6.71 29.77
C LYS A 3 -20.77 -6.50 29.66
N ASP A 4 -21.38 -5.97 30.73
CA ASP A 4 -22.82 -5.76 30.81
C ASP A 4 -23.35 -4.73 29.81
N VAL A 5 -22.57 -3.68 29.51
CA VAL A 5 -22.93 -2.66 28.50
C VAL A 5 -22.89 -3.25 27.09
N LEU A 6 -21.90 -4.09 26.78
CA LEU A 6 -21.81 -4.77 25.49
C LEU A 6 -22.95 -5.78 25.29
N VAL A 7 -23.27 -6.55 26.32
CA VAL A 7 -24.40 -7.50 26.30
C VAL A 7 -25.72 -6.76 26.12
N GLN A 8 -25.93 -5.66 26.83
CA GLN A 8 -27.15 -4.85 26.67
C GLN A 8 -27.28 -4.25 25.27
N GLN A 9 -26.17 -3.71 24.71
CA GLN A 9 -26.17 -3.20 23.32
C GLN A 9 -26.50 -4.29 22.30
N LEU A 10 -26.01 -5.51 22.49
CA LEU A 10 -26.36 -6.66 21.66
C LEU A 10 -27.85 -7.01 21.77
N VAL A 11 -28.38 -7.10 22.99
CA VAL A 11 -29.80 -7.38 23.24
C VAL A 11 -30.67 -6.32 22.59
N ASP A 12 -30.39 -5.03 22.82
CA ASP A 12 -31.13 -3.90 22.23
C ASP A 12 -31.09 -3.92 20.69
N SER A 13 -29.94 -4.34 20.12
CA SER A 13 -29.79 -4.53 18.69
C SER A 13 -30.70 -5.64 18.15
N PHE A 14 -30.78 -6.78 18.84
CA PHE A 14 -31.66 -7.89 18.47
C PHE A 14 -33.14 -7.51 18.64
N ASP A 15 -33.49 -6.88 19.74
CA ASP A 15 -34.90 -6.49 20.04
C ASP A 15 -35.41 -5.43 19.04
N SER A 16 -34.56 -4.55 18.56
CA SER A 16 -34.93 -3.52 17.56
C SER A 16 -35.00 -4.06 16.13
N TRP A 17 -34.37 -5.22 15.84
CA TRP A 17 -34.26 -5.76 14.49
C TRP A 17 -35.59 -6.11 13.83
N PRO A 18 -36.56 -6.80 14.50
CA PRO A 18 -37.84 -7.14 13.90
C PRO A 18 -38.66 -5.90 13.52
N ALA A 19 -38.62 -4.85 14.36
CA ALA A 19 -39.33 -3.61 14.09
C ALA A 19 -38.78 -2.85 12.88
N LYS A 20 -37.45 -2.87 12.71
CA LYS A 20 -36.79 -2.23 11.55
C LYS A 20 -37.03 -2.99 10.25
N ASN A 21 -37.27 -4.29 10.30
CA ASN A 21 -37.38 -5.17 9.14
C ASN A 21 -38.79 -5.73 8.91
N SER A 22 -39.77 -5.33 9.72
CA SER A 22 -41.16 -5.73 9.55
C SER A 22 -41.73 -5.20 8.21
N GLY A 23 -42.31 -6.09 7.41
CA GLY A 23 -42.91 -5.74 6.11
C GLY A 23 -41.99 -5.82 4.90
N CYS A 24 -40.74 -6.23 5.06
CA CYS A 24 -39.82 -6.48 3.95
C CYS A 24 -40.06 -7.87 3.33
N GLY A 25 -40.25 -7.95 2.02
CA GLY A 25 -40.18 -9.20 1.27
C GLY A 25 -38.73 -9.69 1.21
N SER A 26 -38.50 -10.98 0.95
CA SER A 26 -37.17 -11.59 1.01
C SER A 26 -36.10 -10.85 0.17
N SER A 27 -36.42 -10.45 -1.05
CA SER A 27 -35.50 -9.69 -1.90
C SER A 27 -35.24 -8.26 -1.41
N ARG A 28 -36.28 -7.64 -0.84
CA ARG A 28 -36.20 -6.29 -0.27
C ARG A 28 -35.47 -6.31 1.07
N MET A 29 -35.70 -7.36 1.85
CA MET A 29 -34.98 -7.59 3.11
C MET A 29 -33.47 -7.71 2.87
N THR A 30 -33.05 -8.42 1.82
CA THR A 30 -31.63 -8.53 1.47
C THR A 30 -31.04 -7.16 1.14
N GLN A 31 -31.74 -6.31 0.36
CA GLN A 31 -31.28 -4.97 0.05
C GLN A 31 -31.22 -4.03 1.26
N GLU A 32 -32.15 -4.18 2.23
CA GLU A 32 -32.17 -3.37 3.44
C GLU A 32 -31.20 -3.86 4.51
N LEU A 33 -30.99 -5.19 4.62
CA LEU A 33 -30.02 -5.77 5.54
C LEU A 33 -28.58 -5.57 5.10
N TYR A 34 -28.35 -5.55 3.79
CA TYR A 34 -27.00 -5.47 3.20
C TYR A 34 -26.92 -4.36 2.13
N PRO A 35 -27.20 -3.10 2.50
CA PRO A 35 -27.22 -1.98 1.56
C PRO A 35 -25.82 -1.48 1.24
N PHE A 36 -24.98 -2.35 0.69
CA PHE A 36 -23.58 -2.06 0.38
C PHE A 36 -23.39 -1.58 -1.06
N ASP A 37 -24.36 -0.87 -1.61
CA ASP A 37 -24.37 -0.38 -2.99
C ASP A 37 -23.19 0.56 -3.31
N LYS A 38 -22.74 1.35 -2.33
CA LYS A 38 -21.56 2.20 -2.53
C LYS A 38 -20.29 1.39 -2.67
N LEU A 39 -20.10 0.38 -1.82
CA LEU A 39 -18.95 -0.54 -1.83
C LEU A 39 -18.83 -1.24 -3.19
N PHE A 40 -19.97 -1.61 -3.80
CA PHE A 40 -20.02 -2.30 -5.09
C PHE A 40 -20.23 -1.38 -6.29
N SER A 41 -20.22 -0.05 -6.10
CA SER A 41 -20.26 0.91 -7.20
C SER A 41 -18.90 1.03 -7.89
N PRO A 42 -18.87 1.19 -9.22
CA PRO A 42 -17.61 1.37 -9.95
C PRO A 42 -16.93 2.69 -9.62
N ILE A 43 -15.64 2.76 -9.87
CA ILE A 43 -14.83 3.96 -9.69
C ILE A 43 -13.83 4.11 -10.84
N LYS A 44 -13.48 5.34 -11.18
CA LYS A 44 -12.43 5.65 -12.14
C LYS A 44 -11.15 6.06 -11.43
N ILE A 45 -10.03 5.48 -11.87
CA ILE A 45 -8.67 5.87 -11.51
C ILE A 45 -8.00 6.28 -12.81
N ASN A 46 -7.78 7.56 -13.03
CA ASN A 46 -7.39 8.08 -14.33
C ASN A 46 -8.40 7.59 -15.40
N LYS A 47 -7.97 6.96 -16.48
CA LYS A 47 -8.86 6.39 -17.51
C LYS A 47 -9.34 4.96 -17.21
N LEU A 48 -8.80 4.33 -16.17
CA LEU A 48 -9.14 2.97 -15.78
C LEU A 48 -10.46 2.95 -14.99
N THR A 49 -11.38 2.07 -15.35
CA THR A 49 -12.56 1.77 -14.55
C THR A 49 -12.35 0.49 -13.75
N VAL A 50 -12.58 0.57 -12.43
CA VAL A 50 -12.57 -0.55 -11.49
C VAL A 50 -14.01 -0.87 -11.12
N LYS A 51 -14.39 -2.16 -11.14
CA LYS A 51 -15.78 -2.63 -11.02
C LYS A 51 -16.46 -2.33 -9.67
N ASN A 52 -15.67 -2.21 -8.60
CA ASN A 52 -16.14 -1.86 -7.26
C ASN A 52 -15.03 -1.17 -6.46
N ARG A 53 -15.32 -0.80 -5.21
CA ARG A 53 -14.40 -0.01 -4.36
C ARG A 53 -13.55 -0.86 -3.41
N ILE A 54 -13.43 -2.17 -3.68
CA ILE A 54 -12.67 -3.11 -2.84
C ILE A 54 -11.30 -3.33 -3.45
N VAL A 55 -10.26 -3.02 -2.69
CA VAL A 55 -8.85 -3.21 -3.04
C VAL A 55 -8.29 -4.35 -2.19
N MET A 56 -7.64 -5.32 -2.83
CA MET A 56 -6.80 -6.28 -2.12
C MET A 56 -5.50 -5.60 -1.70
N ALA A 57 -5.19 -5.61 -0.40
CA ALA A 57 -3.95 -5.05 0.13
C ALA A 57 -2.71 -5.75 -0.43
N PRO A 58 -1.60 -5.02 -0.61
CA PRO A 58 -0.33 -5.62 -0.98
C PRO A 58 0.22 -6.43 0.18
N MET A 59 0.32 -7.74 -0.01
CA MET A 59 0.89 -8.67 0.96
C MET A 59 2.08 -9.35 0.32
N GLY A 60 3.19 -9.47 1.05
CA GLY A 60 4.44 -10.00 0.51
C GLY A 60 4.28 -11.36 -0.16
N ASN A 61 4.66 -11.44 -1.42
CA ASN A 61 4.63 -12.68 -2.22
C ASN A 61 6.03 -13.29 -2.32
N ILE A 62 6.84 -13.14 -1.28
CA ILE A 62 8.12 -13.79 -1.15
C ILE A 62 7.86 -15.30 -1.12
N ASP A 63 8.64 -16.06 -1.88
CA ASP A 63 8.51 -17.53 -2.07
C ASP A 63 7.31 -17.98 -2.90
N MET A 64 6.51 -17.07 -3.43
CA MET A 64 5.43 -17.38 -4.37
C MET A 64 5.86 -17.23 -5.84
N CYS A 65 7.14 -17.01 -6.11
CA CYS A 65 7.68 -16.96 -7.47
C CYS A 65 8.71 -18.08 -7.67
N GLU A 66 9.02 -18.34 -8.94
CA GLU A 66 10.10 -19.25 -9.31
C GLU A 66 11.48 -18.62 -9.04
N GLU A 67 12.54 -19.42 -9.08
CA GLU A 67 13.93 -18.97 -8.92
C GLU A 67 14.31 -17.84 -9.89
N THR A 68 13.69 -17.81 -11.07
CA THR A 68 13.86 -16.74 -12.06
C THR A 68 13.20 -15.42 -11.67
N GLY A 69 12.36 -15.41 -10.61
CA GLY A 69 11.50 -14.29 -10.25
C GLY A 69 10.18 -14.25 -11.04
N ARG A 70 9.90 -15.26 -11.87
CA ARG A 70 8.62 -15.42 -12.56
C ARG A 70 7.52 -15.72 -11.54
N PRO A 71 6.31 -15.12 -11.65
CA PRO A 71 5.14 -15.57 -10.90
C PRO A 71 4.90 -17.07 -11.09
N SER A 72 4.88 -17.84 -10.00
CA SER A 72 4.59 -19.29 -10.06
C SER A 72 3.08 -19.54 -10.16
N ASP A 73 2.69 -20.79 -10.45
CA ASP A 73 1.28 -21.19 -10.43
C ASP A 73 0.63 -20.93 -9.07
N MET A 74 1.36 -21.09 -7.97
CA MET A 74 0.86 -20.77 -6.63
C MET A 74 0.53 -19.27 -6.50
N MET A 75 1.38 -18.39 -7.01
CA MET A 75 1.14 -16.94 -7.03
C MET A 75 -0.06 -16.60 -7.93
N LEU A 76 -0.18 -17.21 -9.09
CA LEU A 76 -1.31 -17.03 -9.99
C LEU A 76 -2.63 -17.40 -9.29
N GLN A 77 -2.72 -18.61 -8.75
CA GLN A 77 -3.93 -19.09 -8.07
C GLN A 77 -4.29 -18.24 -6.85
N TYR A 78 -3.29 -17.77 -6.11
CA TYR A 78 -3.48 -16.86 -4.99
C TYR A 78 -4.24 -15.59 -5.39
N PHE A 79 -3.85 -14.95 -6.49
CA PHE A 79 -4.52 -13.75 -6.98
C PHE A 79 -5.84 -14.05 -7.70
N PHE A 80 -5.91 -15.15 -8.45
CA PHE A 80 -7.14 -15.56 -9.13
C PHE A 80 -8.28 -15.85 -8.14
N ALA A 81 -7.99 -16.48 -7.00
CA ALA A 81 -8.99 -16.73 -5.97
C ALA A 81 -9.66 -15.42 -5.50
N ARG A 82 -8.91 -14.33 -5.28
CA ARG A 82 -9.43 -13.03 -4.83
C ARG A 82 -10.14 -12.28 -5.96
N ALA A 83 -9.65 -12.37 -7.18
CA ALA A 83 -10.32 -11.79 -8.35
C ALA A 83 -11.67 -12.46 -8.61
N LYS A 84 -11.72 -13.82 -8.58
CA LYS A 84 -12.93 -14.63 -8.65
C LYS A 84 -13.86 -14.33 -7.47
N GLY A 85 -13.31 -14.14 -6.27
CA GLY A 85 -14.04 -13.76 -5.06
C GLY A 85 -14.64 -12.36 -5.08
N GLY A 86 -14.50 -11.61 -6.20
CA GLY A 86 -15.20 -10.35 -6.43
C GLY A 86 -14.41 -9.07 -6.13
N CYS A 87 -13.13 -9.17 -5.75
CA CYS A 87 -12.30 -7.98 -5.52
C CYS A 87 -12.18 -7.13 -6.79
N GLY A 88 -12.31 -5.79 -6.67
CA GLY A 88 -12.27 -4.89 -7.82
C GLY A 88 -10.86 -4.59 -8.31
N LEU A 89 -9.96 -4.29 -7.38
CA LEU A 89 -8.56 -4.02 -7.66
C LEU A 89 -7.66 -4.98 -6.86
N ILE A 90 -6.85 -5.73 -7.56
CA ILE A 90 -5.81 -6.59 -6.98
C ILE A 90 -4.52 -5.80 -6.93
N THR A 91 -3.85 -5.75 -5.78
CA THR A 91 -2.47 -5.25 -5.69
C THR A 91 -1.54 -6.39 -5.30
N THR A 92 -0.41 -6.49 -5.98
CA THR A 92 0.58 -7.51 -5.64
C THR A 92 1.36 -7.12 -4.38
N GLY A 93 2.07 -8.07 -3.76
CA GLY A 93 3.12 -7.74 -2.81
C GLY A 93 4.30 -7.04 -3.49
N LEU A 94 5.24 -6.58 -2.70
CA LEU A 94 6.38 -5.79 -3.16
C LEU A 94 7.25 -6.53 -4.20
N VAL A 95 7.59 -5.81 -5.26
CA VAL A 95 8.55 -6.23 -6.29
C VAL A 95 9.71 -5.25 -6.27
N PRO A 96 10.89 -5.65 -5.77
CA PRO A 96 12.03 -4.75 -5.69
C PRO A 96 12.68 -4.54 -7.05
N VAL A 97 13.08 -3.29 -7.33
CA VAL A 97 13.80 -2.91 -8.55
C VAL A 97 15.28 -2.59 -8.31
N SER A 98 15.75 -2.84 -7.11
CA SER A 98 17.08 -2.46 -6.62
C SER A 98 18.07 -3.62 -6.54
N HIS A 99 17.83 -4.71 -7.25
CA HIS A 99 18.75 -5.84 -7.30
C HIS A 99 20.18 -5.39 -7.65
N GLY A 100 21.16 -5.83 -6.86
CA GLY A 100 22.56 -5.44 -6.98
C GLY A 100 22.89 -4.00 -6.51
N ILE A 101 21.90 -3.24 -6.00
CA ILE A 101 22.07 -1.90 -5.42
C ILE A 101 21.75 -1.93 -3.93
N ASP A 102 20.56 -2.38 -3.56
CA ASP A 102 20.21 -2.66 -2.18
C ASP A 102 20.74 -4.06 -1.81
N THR A 103 21.66 -4.10 -0.87
CA THR A 103 22.31 -5.33 -0.45
C THR A 103 21.41 -6.26 0.33
N THR A 104 20.28 -5.77 0.85
CA THR A 104 19.28 -6.57 1.57
C THR A 104 18.27 -7.23 0.64
N VAL A 105 18.17 -6.78 -0.62
CA VAL A 105 17.39 -7.44 -1.67
C VAL A 105 18.22 -8.57 -2.27
N THR A 106 18.22 -9.71 -1.59
CA THR A 106 19.01 -10.90 -1.98
C THR A 106 18.21 -12.16 -1.79
N GLU A 107 18.51 -13.14 -2.62
CA GLU A 107 18.04 -14.52 -2.51
C GLU A 107 19.07 -15.29 -1.69
N LEU A 108 18.90 -15.33 -0.36
CA LEU A 108 19.95 -15.66 0.59
C LEU A 108 20.20 -17.16 0.75
N ASP A 109 19.17 -17.96 0.57
CA ASP A 109 19.17 -19.36 0.98
C ASP A 109 18.62 -20.30 -0.11
N LYS A 110 18.42 -19.79 -1.33
CA LYS A 110 17.74 -20.49 -2.44
C LYS A 110 16.30 -20.90 -2.14
N LEU A 111 15.71 -20.39 -1.07
CA LEU A 111 14.34 -20.64 -0.65
C LEU A 111 13.50 -19.37 -0.71
N THR A 112 14.14 -18.20 -0.61
CA THR A 112 13.47 -16.89 -0.57
C THR A 112 13.71 -16.13 -1.86
N TYR A 113 12.73 -16.13 -2.74
CA TYR A 113 12.79 -15.42 -4.01
C TYR A 113 11.81 -14.24 -4.04
N PHE A 114 12.30 -13.08 -4.52
CA PHE A 114 11.44 -11.95 -4.82
C PHE A 114 10.91 -12.05 -6.26
N PRO A 115 9.63 -11.78 -6.48
CA PRO A 115 9.14 -11.59 -7.84
C PRO A 115 9.95 -10.50 -8.55
N ARG A 116 10.24 -10.69 -9.83
CA ARG A 116 10.98 -9.74 -10.66
C ARG A 116 10.10 -9.22 -11.77
N ILE A 117 10.36 -8.00 -12.20
CA ILE A 117 9.86 -7.45 -13.46
C ILE A 117 11.08 -7.13 -14.30
N ASP A 118 11.31 -7.92 -15.33
CA ASP A 118 12.36 -7.73 -16.31
C ASP A 118 11.91 -8.20 -17.70
N ARG A 119 12.78 -8.05 -18.68
CA ARG A 119 12.47 -8.39 -20.09
C ARG A 119 12.76 -9.83 -20.46
N SER A 120 13.04 -10.72 -19.51
CA SER A 120 13.14 -12.14 -19.81
C SER A 120 11.80 -12.67 -20.28
N ARG A 121 11.82 -13.54 -21.30
CA ARG A 121 10.57 -14.06 -21.90
C ARG A 121 9.73 -14.85 -20.90
N THR A 122 10.38 -15.58 -20.01
CA THR A 122 9.72 -16.40 -18.99
C THR A 122 9.03 -15.54 -17.94
N VAL A 123 9.71 -14.51 -17.42
CA VAL A 123 9.15 -13.56 -16.44
C VAL A 123 7.98 -12.79 -17.07
N MET A 124 8.16 -12.26 -18.29
CA MET A 124 7.08 -11.55 -19.00
C MET A 124 5.86 -12.45 -19.24
N ALA A 125 6.05 -13.72 -19.58
CA ALA A 125 4.93 -14.65 -19.76
C ALA A 125 4.14 -14.83 -18.46
N GLY A 126 4.82 -15.07 -17.32
CA GLY A 126 4.16 -15.24 -16.02
C GLY A 126 3.33 -14.02 -15.60
N TRP A 127 3.83 -12.82 -15.81
CA TRP A 127 3.08 -11.59 -15.51
C TRP A 127 1.87 -11.39 -16.46
N ARG A 128 2.00 -11.74 -17.74
CA ARG A 128 0.87 -11.73 -18.69
C ARG A 128 -0.21 -12.71 -18.28
N ASP A 129 0.18 -13.93 -17.92
CA ASP A 129 -0.74 -14.99 -17.47
C ASP A 129 -1.50 -14.50 -16.23
N LEU A 130 -0.79 -13.85 -15.28
CA LEU A 130 -1.39 -13.27 -14.09
C LEU A 130 -2.39 -12.15 -14.46
N ALA A 131 -1.99 -11.20 -15.31
CA ALA A 131 -2.87 -10.11 -15.70
C ALA A 131 -4.13 -10.61 -16.42
N GLN A 132 -3.96 -11.51 -17.38
CA GLN A 132 -5.08 -12.10 -18.15
C GLN A 132 -6.05 -12.86 -17.25
N GLY A 133 -5.54 -13.68 -16.32
CA GLY A 133 -6.38 -14.42 -15.39
C GLY A 133 -7.15 -13.53 -14.42
N VAL A 134 -6.55 -12.44 -13.93
CA VAL A 134 -7.24 -11.44 -13.11
C VAL A 134 -8.33 -10.72 -13.93
N HIS A 135 -8.02 -10.35 -15.17
CA HIS A 135 -8.97 -9.68 -16.06
C HIS A 135 -10.16 -10.58 -16.44
N ALA A 136 -9.96 -11.90 -16.53
CA ALA A 136 -11.04 -12.84 -16.82
C ALA A 136 -12.18 -12.78 -15.79
N PHE A 137 -11.91 -12.33 -14.56
CA PHE A 137 -12.90 -12.08 -13.51
C PHE A 137 -13.37 -10.61 -13.45
N GLY A 138 -13.03 -9.78 -14.43
CA GLY A 138 -13.39 -8.37 -14.47
C GLY A 138 -12.67 -7.50 -13.43
N SER A 139 -11.67 -8.02 -12.75
CA SER A 139 -10.83 -7.30 -11.80
C SER A 139 -9.68 -6.58 -12.51
N ARG A 140 -9.09 -5.59 -11.85
CA ARG A 140 -7.88 -4.89 -12.30
C ARG A 140 -6.70 -5.28 -11.42
N ILE A 141 -5.49 -5.13 -11.94
CA ILE A 141 -4.27 -5.49 -11.22
C ILE A 141 -3.22 -4.39 -11.29
N PHE A 142 -2.70 -4.00 -10.12
CA PHE A 142 -1.53 -3.12 -9.98
C PHE A 142 -0.37 -3.91 -9.38
N VAL A 143 0.81 -3.71 -9.90
CA VAL A 143 2.04 -4.26 -9.31
C VAL A 143 2.67 -3.28 -8.35
N GLN A 144 2.96 -3.73 -7.11
CA GLN A 144 3.64 -2.90 -6.14
C GLN A 144 5.15 -2.92 -6.38
N LEU A 145 5.73 -1.78 -6.73
CA LEU A 145 7.16 -1.58 -6.91
C LEU A 145 7.79 -0.96 -5.66
N THR A 146 8.95 -1.46 -5.26
CA THR A 146 9.76 -0.87 -4.20
C THR A 146 11.18 -0.56 -4.66
N ALA A 147 11.72 0.56 -4.17
CA ALA A 147 13.12 0.95 -4.38
C ALA A 147 14.11 0.06 -3.59
N GLY A 148 13.61 -0.83 -2.74
CA GLY A 148 14.36 -1.72 -1.88
C GLY A 148 13.89 -1.66 -0.43
N LEU A 149 14.47 -2.52 0.40
CA LEU A 149 14.10 -2.66 1.81
C LEU A 149 14.83 -1.63 2.69
N GLY A 150 16.04 -1.26 2.29
CA GLY A 150 16.84 -0.30 3.04
C GLY A 150 17.14 -0.79 4.46
N ARG A 151 16.97 0.09 5.47
CA ARG A 151 17.27 -0.24 6.88
C ARG A 151 16.38 -1.33 7.49
N VAL A 152 15.21 -1.58 6.91
CA VAL A 152 14.29 -2.64 7.38
C VAL A 152 14.54 -3.98 6.69
N GLY A 153 15.55 -4.07 5.82
CA GLY A 153 15.99 -5.34 5.25
C GLY A 153 16.85 -6.15 6.24
N ASN A 154 16.74 -7.48 6.15
CA ASN A 154 17.53 -8.38 6.97
C ASN A 154 19.04 -8.18 6.69
N PRO A 155 19.90 -7.99 7.72
CA PRO A 155 21.32 -7.71 7.53
C PRO A 155 22.18 -8.94 7.19
N GLN A 156 21.60 -10.06 6.78
CA GLN A 156 22.33 -11.27 6.35
C GLN A 156 23.32 -11.00 5.21
N CYS A 157 23.15 -9.90 4.47
CA CYS A 157 24.13 -9.44 3.48
C CYS A 157 25.55 -9.24 4.05
N LEU A 158 25.69 -9.00 5.36
CA LEU A 158 26.99 -8.97 6.03
C LEU A 158 27.72 -10.32 5.97
N ILE A 159 26.99 -11.40 6.14
CA ILE A 159 27.53 -12.77 6.12
C ILE A 159 27.70 -13.25 4.68
N THR A 160 26.64 -13.13 3.87
CA THR A 160 26.57 -13.73 2.53
C THR A 160 27.34 -12.95 1.47
N GLN A 161 27.40 -11.62 1.58
CA GLN A 161 28.03 -10.74 0.60
C GLN A 161 29.20 -9.93 1.16
N LYS A 162 29.45 -10.00 2.49
CA LYS A 162 30.43 -9.14 3.20
C LYS A 162 30.17 -7.64 2.95
N LYS A 163 28.88 -7.25 2.87
CA LYS A 163 28.43 -5.89 2.62
C LYS A 163 27.45 -5.45 3.69
N PHE A 164 27.53 -4.18 4.10
CA PHE A 164 26.54 -3.59 4.99
C PHE A 164 25.18 -3.40 4.30
N PRO A 165 24.06 -3.44 5.06
CA PRO A 165 22.78 -2.94 4.59
C PRO A 165 22.88 -1.49 4.13
N VAL A 166 21.96 -1.06 3.31
CA VAL A 166 21.92 0.32 2.78
C VAL A 166 20.69 1.07 3.29
N SER A 167 20.74 2.40 3.25
CA SER A 167 19.59 3.25 3.56
C SER A 167 19.71 4.65 2.95
N ALA A 168 18.73 5.51 3.19
CA ALA A 168 18.74 6.91 2.75
C ALA A 168 19.92 7.68 3.38
N SER A 169 20.22 7.43 4.64
CA SER A 169 21.28 8.06 5.43
C SER A 169 22.05 7.00 6.23
N PHE A 170 22.99 7.40 7.06
CA PHE A 170 23.66 6.50 7.99
C PHE A 170 22.73 6.23 9.19
N LEU A 171 21.99 5.13 9.15
CA LEU A 171 20.95 4.76 10.11
C LEU A 171 21.23 3.38 10.72
N PRO A 172 20.68 3.08 11.90
CA PRO A 172 20.71 1.72 12.46
C PRO A 172 19.81 0.78 11.64
N ASN A 173 20.24 -0.48 11.49
CA ASN A 173 19.35 -1.51 10.94
C ASN A 173 18.21 -1.80 11.91
N TYR A 174 17.03 -2.09 11.38
CA TYR A 174 15.85 -2.37 12.19
C TYR A 174 15.98 -3.64 13.02
N TYR A 175 16.42 -4.75 12.41
CA TYR A 175 16.52 -6.05 13.12
C TYR A 175 17.66 -6.10 14.11
N ILE A 176 18.80 -5.47 13.77
CA ILE A 176 19.99 -5.44 14.61
C ILE A 176 20.52 -4.00 14.64
N PRO A 177 20.04 -3.14 15.57
CA PRO A 177 20.40 -1.72 15.60
C PRO A 177 21.89 -1.42 15.76
N ALA A 178 22.68 -2.38 16.25
CA ALA A 178 24.16 -2.28 16.32
C ALA A 178 24.82 -2.31 14.92
N ILE A 179 24.12 -2.81 13.90
CA ILE A 179 24.62 -2.84 12.52
C ILE A 179 24.24 -1.53 11.82
N PRO A 180 25.21 -0.74 11.33
CA PRO A 180 24.92 0.46 10.58
C PRO A 180 24.46 0.14 9.15
N CYS A 181 23.50 0.89 8.66
CA CYS A 181 23.13 0.93 7.25
C CYS A 181 23.88 2.05 6.54
N MET A 182 24.47 1.74 5.40
CA MET A 182 25.31 2.67 4.65
C MET A 182 24.46 3.54 3.71
N ARG A 183 24.77 4.83 3.68
CA ARG A 183 24.08 5.77 2.80
C ARG A 183 24.28 5.43 1.32
N LEU A 184 23.21 5.29 0.55
CA LEU A 184 23.28 5.17 -0.91
C LEU A 184 23.77 6.47 -1.54
N SER A 185 24.62 6.37 -2.58
CA SER A 185 25.03 7.53 -3.37
C SER A 185 23.90 8.02 -4.28
N ASP A 186 23.92 9.29 -4.66
CA ASP A 186 22.96 9.86 -5.61
C ASP A 186 22.98 9.13 -6.96
N GLN A 187 24.15 8.65 -7.39
CA GLN A 187 24.26 7.85 -8.61
C GLN A 187 23.48 6.53 -8.50
N LYS A 188 23.58 5.84 -7.37
CA LYS A 188 22.80 4.61 -7.11
C LYS A 188 21.30 4.90 -7.05
N LEU A 189 20.91 6.00 -6.41
CA LEU A 189 19.51 6.42 -6.32
C LEU A 189 18.92 6.76 -7.70
N ARG A 190 19.66 7.47 -8.57
CA ARG A 190 19.26 7.71 -9.96
C ARG A 190 19.08 6.41 -10.75
N ARG A 191 19.93 5.41 -10.51
CA ARG A 191 19.75 4.09 -11.13
C ARG A 191 18.46 3.43 -10.67
N ILE A 192 18.11 3.52 -9.39
CA ILE A 192 16.84 3.00 -8.86
C ILE A 192 15.66 3.73 -9.50
N VAL A 193 15.70 5.06 -9.62
CA VAL A 193 14.66 5.84 -10.33
C VAL A 193 14.48 5.34 -11.76
N ASN A 194 15.58 5.16 -12.51
CA ASN A 194 15.53 4.62 -13.87
C ASN A 194 14.94 3.19 -13.90
N ASN A 195 15.30 2.34 -12.92
CA ASN A 195 14.79 0.97 -12.83
C ASN A 195 13.27 0.94 -12.53
N ILE A 196 12.78 1.83 -11.66
CA ILE A 196 11.34 1.98 -11.38
C ILE A 196 10.57 2.36 -12.65
N GLY A 197 11.07 3.34 -13.39
CA GLY A 197 10.46 3.71 -14.65
C GLY A 197 10.48 2.58 -15.68
N GLN A 198 11.58 1.82 -15.74
CA GLN A 198 11.68 0.66 -16.63
C GLN A 198 10.70 -0.45 -16.21
N ALA A 199 10.63 -0.77 -14.91
CA ALA A 199 9.69 -1.76 -14.39
C ALA A 199 8.23 -1.38 -14.67
N ALA A 200 7.89 -0.09 -14.57
CA ALA A 200 6.56 0.40 -14.93
C ALA A 200 6.24 0.22 -16.42
N ALA A 201 7.20 0.51 -17.30
CA ALA A 201 7.03 0.30 -18.74
C ALA A 201 6.90 -1.20 -19.08
N ASP A 202 7.67 -2.04 -18.43
CA ASP A 202 7.62 -3.48 -18.63
C ASP A 202 6.28 -4.06 -18.07
N ALA A 203 5.81 -3.60 -16.91
CA ALA A 203 4.49 -3.95 -16.37
C ALA A 203 3.36 -3.57 -17.33
N HIS A 204 3.39 -2.36 -17.88
CA HIS A 204 2.42 -1.91 -18.87
C HIS A 204 2.43 -2.81 -20.11
N ALA A 205 3.61 -3.15 -20.64
CA ALA A 205 3.76 -4.05 -21.78
C ALA A 205 3.25 -5.49 -21.52
N MET A 206 3.21 -5.92 -20.26
CA MET A 206 2.67 -7.20 -19.82
C MET A 206 1.16 -7.20 -19.56
N GLY A 207 0.49 -6.05 -19.70
CA GLY A 207 -0.96 -5.93 -19.49
C GLY A 207 -1.36 -5.68 -18.04
N ILE A 208 -0.42 -5.37 -17.16
CA ILE A 208 -0.72 -4.88 -15.81
C ILE A 208 -1.35 -3.50 -15.92
N ASP A 209 -2.46 -3.25 -15.20
CA ASP A 209 -3.29 -2.04 -15.37
C ASP A 209 -2.71 -0.77 -14.74
N GLY A 210 -1.76 -0.89 -13.82
CA GLY A 210 -1.11 0.23 -13.16
C GLY A 210 0.04 -0.18 -12.26
N VAL A 211 0.80 0.79 -11.80
CA VAL A 211 1.86 0.56 -10.81
C VAL A 211 1.49 1.19 -9.47
N TYR A 212 2.01 0.60 -8.42
CA TYR A 212 1.78 0.99 -7.04
C TYR A 212 3.13 1.18 -6.34
N LEU A 213 3.45 2.38 -5.88
CA LEU A 213 4.72 2.68 -5.26
C LEU A 213 4.65 2.51 -3.74
N HIS A 214 5.59 1.75 -3.19
CA HIS A 214 5.63 1.41 -1.77
C HIS A 214 6.41 2.46 -0.96
N GLY A 215 5.79 3.61 -0.71
CA GLY A 215 6.36 4.73 0.04
C GLY A 215 5.96 4.76 1.51
N HIS A 216 5.91 3.61 2.17
CA HIS A 216 5.42 3.44 3.54
C HIS A 216 6.20 2.36 4.30
N GLU A 217 5.89 2.16 5.58
CA GLU A 217 6.43 1.14 6.50
C GLU A 217 7.91 1.30 6.84
N GLY A 218 8.56 2.38 6.43
CA GLY A 218 10.01 2.55 6.65
C GLY A 218 10.89 1.89 5.59
N TYR A 219 10.32 1.47 4.44
CA TYR A 219 11.09 1.00 3.29
C TYR A 219 11.83 2.14 2.59
N LEU A 220 12.69 1.82 1.62
CA LEU A 220 13.65 2.77 1.07
C LEU A 220 13.02 4.02 0.43
N ILE A 221 11.82 3.90 -0.18
CA ILE A 221 11.10 5.06 -0.74
C ILE A 221 10.73 6.02 0.39
N GLU A 222 10.18 5.50 1.49
CA GLU A 222 9.83 6.34 2.64
C GLU A 222 11.09 6.88 3.33
N GLN A 223 12.13 6.07 3.49
CA GLN A 223 13.40 6.55 4.07
C GLN A 223 13.96 7.76 3.33
N LEU A 224 13.80 7.82 2.01
CA LEU A 224 14.22 8.96 1.19
C LEU A 224 13.20 10.10 1.23
N GLY A 225 11.91 9.77 1.40
CA GLY A 225 10.79 10.70 1.42
C GLY A 225 10.40 11.25 2.80
N ASN A 226 11.20 11.00 3.84
CA ASN A 226 10.87 11.42 5.20
C ASN A 226 12.11 11.95 5.95
N PRO A 227 12.06 13.19 6.50
CA PRO A 227 13.18 13.77 7.24
C PRO A 227 13.66 12.95 8.42
N ALA A 228 12.79 12.15 9.07
CA ALA A 228 13.20 11.23 10.14
C ALA A 228 14.26 10.22 9.72
N PHE A 229 14.31 9.88 8.45
CA PHE A 229 15.26 8.92 7.89
C PHE A 229 16.26 9.58 6.93
N ASN A 230 15.87 10.63 6.23
CA ASN A 230 16.70 11.32 5.26
C ASN A 230 17.47 12.49 5.90
N HIS A 231 18.64 12.18 6.45
CA HIS A 231 19.55 13.16 7.06
C HIS A 231 20.61 13.69 6.08
N ARG A 232 20.39 13.54 4.77
CA ARG A 232 21.33 13.99 3.74
C ARG A 232 21.44 15.51 3.75
N LYS A 233 22.67 16.02 3.68
CA LYS A 233 22.94 17.46 3.66
C LYS A 233 23.32 17.99 2.28
N LEU A 234 23.76 17.10 1.38
CA LEU A 234 24.27 17.41 0.07
C LEU A 234 23.71 16.45 -0.98
N GLY A 235 23.66 16.92 -2.22
CA GLY A 235 23.17 16.18 -3.37
C GLY A 235 21.70 16.41 -3.65
N ARG A 236 21.21 15.86 -4.76
CA ARG A 236 19.84 16.05 -5.25
C ARG A 236 18.81 15.56 -4.25
N TYR A 237 19.06 14.43 -3.61
CA TYR A 237 18.13 13.78 -2.70
C TYR A 237 18.32 14.21 -1.23
N ALA A 238 19.01 15.33 -0.98
CA ALA A 238 18.97 16.02 0.31
C ALA A 238 17.62 16.69 0.55
N ASP A 239 16.95 17.15 -0.52
CA ASP A 239 15.52 17.44 -0.47
C ASP A 239 14.75 16.12 -0.47
N TRP A 240 14.11 15.80 0.65
CA TRP A 240 13.42 14.55 0.88
C TRP A 240 12.23 14.32 -0.09
N ARG A 241 11.69 15.37 -0.72
CA ARG A 241 10.60 15.26 -1.70
C ARG A 241 11.10 14.74 -3.06
N GLN A 242 12.34 15.03 -3.38
CA GLN A 242 12.86 14.93 -4.74
C GLN A 242 12.90 13.50 -5.27
N PHE A 243 13.16 12.49 -4.42
CA PHE A 243 13.23 11.10 -4.87
C PHE A 243 11.88 10.59 -5.37
N GLY A 244 10.80 10.84 -4.61
CA GLY A 244 9.44 10.48 -5.02
C GLY A 244 9.02 11.20 -6.31
N LEU A 245 9.29 12.50 -6.40
CA LEU A 245 8.98 13.29 -7.61
C LEU A 245 9.73 12.79 -8.85
N ASP A 246 11.00 12.43 -8.70
CA ASP A 246 11.79 11.88 -9.81
C ASP A 246 11.27 10.51 -10.27
N MET A 247 10.86 9.65 -9.35
CA MET A 247 10.24 8.36 -9.69
C MET A 247 8.97 8.55 -10.53
N ILE A 248 8.05 9.41 -10.08
CA ILE A 248 6.79 9.66 -10.80
C ILE A 248 7.07 10.23 -12.18
N LYS A 249 7.94 11.23 -12.30
CA LYS A 249 8.33 11.84 -13.58
C LYS A 249 8.95 10.81 -14.53
N GLU A 250 9.80 9.92 -14.03
CA GLU A 250 10.43 8.89 -14.86
C GLU A 250 9.41 7.84 -15.32
N ILE A 251 8.46 7.42 -14.46
CA ILE A 251 7.36 6.55 -14.86
C ILE A 251 6.55 7.23 -15.97
N ARG A 252 6.09 8.48 -15.76
CA ARG A 252 5.29 9.24 -16.74
C ARG A 252 6.00 9.40 -18.08
N ARG A 253 7.29 9.67 -18.05
CA ARG A 253 8.11 9.76 -19.27
C ARG A 253 8.06 8.49 -20.11
N ARG A 254 7.92 7.32 -19.48
CA ARG A 254 7.95 6.02 -20.18
C ARG A 254 6.57 5.49 -20.55
N VAL A 255 5.58 5.67 -19.69
CA VAL A 255 4.24 5.05 -19.88
C VAL A 255 3.19 6.07 -20.32
N GLY A 256 3.52 7.36 -20.36
CA GLY A 256 2.58 8.42 -20.74
C GLY A 256 1.61 8.81 -19.60
N PRO A 257 0.62 9.66 -19.91
CA PRO A 257 -0.26 10.26 -18.90
C PRO A 257 -1.39 9.34 -18.42
N ASP A 258 -1.73 8.32 -19.20
CA ASP A 258 -2.98 7.55 -19.02
C ASP A 258 -2.84 6.30 -18.14
N TYR A 259 -1.61 5.84 -17.93
CA TYR A 259 -1.33 4.64 -17.13
C TYR A 259 -1.40 4.96 -15.63
N PRO A 260 -2.28 4.32 -14.84
CA PRO A 260 -2.48 4.66 -13.44
C PRO A 260 -1.22 4.49 -12.57
N ILE A 261 -0.96 5.49 -11.72
CA ILE A 261 0.08 5.43 -10.68
C ILE A 261 -0.58 5.58 -9.32
N MET A 262 -0.48 4.54 -8.51
CA MET A 262 -0.86 4.52 -7.10
C MET A 262 0.36 4.76 -6.23
N TYR A 263 0.20 5.50 -5.12
CA TYR A 263 1.26 5.74 -4.16
C TYR A 263 0.78 5.43 -2.74
N ARG A 264 1.50 4.58 -2.02
CA ARG A 264 1.26 4.33 -0.61
C ARG A 264 2.12 5.28 0.22
N ILE A 265 1.50 5.95 1.17
CA ILE A 265 2.16 6.94 2.01
C ILE A 265 1.57 6.93 3.42
N ASP A 266 2.42 7.08 4.43
CA ASP A 266 1.99 7.39 5.78
C ASP A 266 1.64 8.87 5.89
N LEU A 267 0.55 9.20 6.58
CA LEU A 267 0.23 10.58 6.91
C LEU A 267 1.17 11.10 8.02
N SER A 268 1.60 10.23 8.92
CA SER A 268 2.63 10.44 9.94
C SER A 268 3.28 9.12 10.31
N LEU A 269 4.58 9.15 10.65
CA LEU A 269 5.26 8.02 11.28
C LEU A 269 4.70 7.71 12.67
N ALA A 270 4.09 8.69 13.33
CA ALA A 270 3.54 8.57 14.67
C ALA A 270 4.54 8.02 15.72
N LEU A 271 5.83 8.23 15.53
CA LEU A 271 6.85 7.73 16.47
C LEU A 271 6.89 8.52 17.76
N GLU A 272 6.84 9.85 17.66
CA GLU A 272 6.89 10.76 18.82
C GLU A 272 5.55 10.78 19.58
N GLU A 273 4.46 10.39 18.93
CA GLU A 273 3.17 10.18 19.57
C GLU A 273 3.03 8.77 20.20
N THR A 274 3.82 7.82 19.70
CA THR A 274 3.81 6.43 20.18
C THR A 274 4.70 6.22 21.38
N TYR A 275 5.88 6.84 21.37
CA TYR A 275 6.92 6.65 22.38
C TYR A 275 7.16 7.92 23.16
N ASP A 276 7.33 7.78 24.49
CA ASP A 276 7.67 8.89 25.35
C ASP A 276 9.13 9.37 25.14
N GLU A 277 9.44 10.54 25.69
CA GLU A 277 10.78 11.14 25.62
C GLU A 277 11.89 10.25 26.20
N GLN A 278 11.59 9.46 27.23
CA GLN A 278 12.56 8.57 27.84
C GLN A 278 12.96 7.45 26.85
N VAL A 279 11.98 6.82 26.20
CA VAL A 279 12.21 5.79 25.19
C VAL A 279 12.93 6.39 23.98
N MET A 280 12.49 7.53 23.49
CA MET A 280 13.13 8.21 22.36
C MET A 280 14.58 8.57 22.64
N ASN A 281 14.91 9.02 23.86
CA ASN A 281 16.27 9.42 24.21
C ASN A 281 17.20 8.26 24.56
N SER A 282 16.67 7.15 25.07
CA SER A 282 17.46 6.00 25.53
C SER A 282 17.68 4.92 24.45
N THR A 283 17.01 5.04 23.29
CA THR A 283 17.09 4.04 22.22
C THR A 283 17.57 4.65 20.90
N TYR A 284 17.76 3.79 19.90
CA TYR A 284 18.09 4.22 18.53
C TYR A 284 16.98 5.06 17.86
N LEU A 285 15.75 5.03 18.39
CA LEU A 285 14.62 5.80 17.89
C LEU A 285 14.89 7.32 17.94
N GLY A 286 15.68 7.79 18.87
CA GLY A 286 16.10 9.18 18.93
C GLY A 286 16.79 9.73 17.68
N ARG A 287 17.30 8.83 16.81
CA ARG A 287 17.86 9.20 15.49
C ARG A 287 16.78 9.42 14.42
N MET A 288 15.52 9.08 14.69
CA MET A 288 14.39 9.16 13.76
C MET A 288 13.36 10.21 14.17
N ARG A 289 13.82 11.27 14.82
CA ARG A 289 13.00 12.43 15.17
C ARG A 289 12.78 13.36 13.98
N GLY A 290 11.77 14.21 14.10
CA GLY A 290 11.48 15.23 13.11
C GLY A 290 10.97 14.66 11.80
N GLY A 291 10.11 13.66 11.86
CA GLY A 291 9.37 13.14 10.69
C GLY A 291 8.50 14.23 10.07
N ARG A 292 7.98 13.94 8.88
CA ARG A 292 7.01 14.83 8.23
C ARG A 292 5.84 15.11 9.16
N THR A 293 5.46 16.38 9.29
CA THR A 293 4.16 16.73 9.87
C THR A 293 3.05 16.34 8.90
N VAL A 294 1.82 16.26 9.42
CA VAL A 294 0.63 16.00 8.59
C VAL A 294 0.54 17.03 7.46
N GLU A 295 0.75 18.33 7.75
CA GLU A 295 0.71 19.38 6.74
C GLU A 295 1.81 19.24 5.69
N GLN A 296 3.02 18.87 6.08
CA GLN A 296 4.10 18.59 5.13
C GLN A 296 3.80 17.37 4.25
N THR A 297 3.16 16.34 4.80
CA THR A 297 2.76 15.17 4.03
C THR A 297 1.67 15.52 3.03
N LEU A 298 0.64 16.28 3.44
CA LEU A 298 -0.43 16.72 2.54
C LEU A 298 0.12 17.58 1.40
N GLY A 299 0.98 18.55 1.68
CA GLY A 299 1.64 19.35 0.63
C GLY A 299 2.51 18.51 -0.30
N TYR A 300 3.20 17.50 0.22
CA TYR A 300 3.97 16.57 -0.62
C TYR A 300 3.07 15.70 -1.51
N MET A 301 1.92 15.27 -1.00
CA MET A 301 0.94 14.55 -1.82
C MET A 301 0.42 15.40 -2.97
N GLU A 302 0.19 16.69 -2.78
CA GLU A 302 -0.18 17.63 -3.85
C GLU A 302 0.93 17.73 -4.92
N GLU A 303 2.21 17.83 -4.50
CA GLU A 303 3.34 17.80 -5.43
C GLU A 303 3.42 16.47 -6.21
N LEU A 304 3.16 15.34 -5.55
CA LEU A 304 3.11 14.03 -6.20
C LEU A 304 1.97 13.92 -7.22
N VAL A 305 0.78 14.49 -6.92
CA VAL A 305 -0.34 14.58 -7.88
C VAL A 305 0.07 15.43 -9.09
N ALA A 306 0.67 16.60 -8.86
CA ALA A 306 1.14 17.46 -9.94
C ALA A 306 2.23 16.77 -10.80
N ALA A 307 3.03 15.87 -10.20
CA ALA A 307 3.98 15.04 -10.92
C ALA A 307 3.33 13.88 -11.69
N GLY A 308 2.11 13.46 -11.30
CA GLY A 308 1.33 12.46 -12.03
C GLY A 308 0.79 11.28 -11.23
N VAL A 309 0.71 11.33 -9.91
CA VAL A 309 0.01 10.30 -9.11
C VAL A 309 -1.50 10.41 -9.32
N ASP A 310 -2.18 9.28 -9.45
CA ASP A 310 -3.61 9.20 -9.74
C ASP A 310 -4.46 8.71 -8.56
N ILE A 311 -3.87 8.05 -7.56
CA ILE A 311 -4.56 7.47 -6.42
C ILE A 311 -3.59 7.28 -5.25
N PHE A 312 -4.07 7.47 -4.03
CA PHE A 312 -3.30 7.22 -2.80
C PHE A 312 -3.92 6.12 -1.94
N ASP A 313 -3.06 5.29 -1.39
CA ASP A 313 -3.30 4.46 -0.22
C ASP A 313 -2.64 5.13 0.99
N VAL A 314 -3.43 5.46 2.01
CA VAL A 314 -2.96 6.25 3.16
C VAL A 314 -3.05 5.47 4.45
N ASP A 315 -1.97 5.55 5.23
CA ASP A 315 -1.76 4.75 6.43
C ASP A 315 -1.05 5.56 7.52
N LEU A 316 -0.65 4.93 8.61
CA LEU A 316 0.13 5.51 9.71
C LEU A 316 1.25 4.57 10.13
N GLY A 317 2.32 5.16 10.67
CA GLY A 317 3.39 4.43 11.33
C GLY A 317 4.41 3.79 10.38
N CYS A 318 5.30 3.02 10.96
CA CYS A 318 6.37 2.31 10.25
C CYS A 318 6.75 1.01 10.99
N TYR A 319 7.83 0.34 10.58
CA TYR A 319 8.33 -0.86 11.27
C TYR A 319 8.64 -0.62 12.75
N ASP A 320 9.09 0.57 13.12
CA ASP A 320 9.48 0.86 14.49
C ASP A 320 8.29 0.98 15.46
N ASN A 321 7.08 1.15 14.95
CA ASN A 321 5.81 1.04 15.67
C ASN A 321 4.82 0.13 14.91
N TRP A 322 5.24 -1.09 14.65
CA TRP A 322 4.64 -2.10 13.77
C TRP A 322 3.11 -2.28 13.90
N TRP A 323 2.56 -2.08 15.10
CA TRP A 323 1.11 -2.17 15.33
C TRP A 323 0.31 -1.02 14.70
N MET A 324 0.96 0.06 14.27
CA MET A 324 0.27 1.12 13.52
C MET A 324 -0.06 0.68 12.09
N PRO A 325 0.90 0.34 11.21
CA PRO A 325 0.56 -0.13 9.87
C PRO A 325 -0.18 -1.47 9.86
N HIS A 326 -0.10 -2.25 10.94
CA HIS A 326 -0.73 -3.57 11.07
C HIS A 326 -1.63 -3.67 12.30
N PRO A 327 -2.74 -2.90 12.36
CA PRO A 327 -3.53 -2.76 13.58
C PRO A 327 -3.98 -4.12 14.13
N PRO A 328 -3.65 -4.44 15.42
CA PRO A 328 -4.00 -5.70 16.05
C PRO A 328 -5.51 -5.80 16.30
N ALA A 329 -5.97 -6.99 16.72
CA ALA A 329 -7.37 -7.24 17.00
C ALA A 329 -7.97 -6.32 18.07
N SER A 330 -7.15 -5.85 19.01
CA SER A 330 -7.55 -4.94 20.08
C SER A 330 -7.87 -3.50 19.64
N MET A 331 -7.39 -3.08 18.45
CA MET A 331 -7.73 -1.75 17.93
C MET A 331 -9.16 -1.73 17.36
N PRO A 332 -9.85 -0.58 17.38
CA PRO A 332 -11.20 -0.47 16.84
C PRO A 332 -11.27 -0.82 15.35
N ALA A 333 -12.40 -1.33 14.89
CA ALA A 333 -12.66 -1.52 13.48
C ALA A 333 -12.70 -0.17 12.76
N GLY A 334 -12.08 -0.08 11.57
CA GLY A 334 -11.97 1.16 10.81
C GLY A 334 -11.10 2.22 11.47
N CYS A 335 -10.13 1.84 12.33
CA CYS A 335 -9.33 2.75 13.14
C CYS A 335 -8.61 3.84 12.33
N PHE A 336 -8.28 3.60 11.05
CA PHE A 336 -7.58 4.56 10.20
C PHE A 336 -8.47 5.25 9.15
N VAL A 337 -9.78 5.08 9.22
CA VAL A 337 -10.70 5.88 8.40
C VAL A 337 -10.48 7.40 8.56
N PRO A 338 -10.22 7.94 9.76
CA PRO A 338 -9.90 9.36 9.92
C PRO A 338 -8.65 9.83 9.16
N VAL A 339 -7.69 8.94 8.91
CA VAL A 339 -6.48 9.24 8.11
C VAL A 339 -6.85 9.53 6.66
N ALA A 340 -7.66 8.65 6.06
CA ALA A 340 -8.15 8.84 4.70
C ALA A 340 -9.06 10.09 4.60
N ARG A 341 -9.91 10.33 5.61
CA ARG A 341 -10.76 11.53 5.68
C ARG A 341 -9.93 12.81 5.62
N ALA A 342 -8.87 12.92 6.41
CA ALA A 342 -8.02 14.11 6.43
C ALA A 342 -7.46 14.46 5.04
N VAL A 343 -7.02 13.45 4.29
CA VAL A 343 -6.53 13.62 2.91
C VAL A 343 -7.67 14.02 1.97
N ARG A 344 -8.84 13.37 2.09
CA ARG A 344 -10.01 13.67 1.28
C ARG A 344 -10.49 15.11 1.46
N GLU A 345 -10.58 15.58 2.71
CA GLU A 345 -10.97 16.94 3.04
C GLU A 345 -10.00 17.95 2.45
N ARG A 346 -8.69 17.72 2.57
CA ARG A 346 -7.66 18.57 1.97
C ARG A 346 -7.80 18.63 0.44
N PHE A 347 -7.90 17.46 -0.22
CA PHE A 347 -7.99 17.41 -1.68
C PHE A 347 -9.27 18.04 -2.22
N ALA A 348 -10.37 17.94 -1.45
CA ALA A 348 -11.62 18.63 -1.80
C ALA A 348 -11.52 20.15 -1.63
N ALA A 349 -10.95 20.62 -0.50
CA ALA A 349 -10.80 22.05 -0.21
C ALA A 349 -9.92 22.76 -1.26
N ASP A 350 -8.82 22.13 -1.67
CA ASP A 350 -7.86 22.71 -2.62
C ASP A 350 -8.14 22.29 -4.08
N ASN A 351 -9.27 21.61 -4.32
CA ASN A 351 -9.70 21.13 -5.64
C ASN A 351 -8.61 20.36 -6.39
N ILE A 352 -7.87 19.49 -5.67
CA ILE A 352 -6.77 18.70 -6.21
C ILE A 352 -7.31 17.68 -7.21
N ARG A 353 -6.73 17.67 -8.41
CA ARG A 353 -7.15 16.84 -9.54
C ARG A 353 -5.96 16.14 -10.18
N SER A 354 -6.21 14.96 -10.72
CA SER A 354 -5.24 14.25 -11.56
C SER A 354 -4.98 14.99 -12.87
N ASN A 355 -3.95 14.60 -13.59
CA ASN A 355 -3.68 15.10 -14.94
C ASN A 355 -4.84 14.85 -15.94
N ALA A 356 -5.73 13.90 -15.63
CA ALA A 356 -6.96 13.65 -16.40
C ALA A 356 -8.14 14.54 -15.96
N GLY A 357 -7.93 15.49 -15.05
CA GLY A 357 -8.98 16.38 -14.52
C GLY A 357 -9.97 15.70 -13.55
N LEU A 358 -9.69 14.45 -13.13
CA LEU A 358 -10.54 13.67 -12.23
C LEU A 358 -10.13 13.89 -10.76
N PRO A 359 -11.06 13.75 -9.80
CA PRO A 359 -10.71 13.65 -8.39
C PRO A 359 -9.68 12.55 -8.16
N ILE A 360 -8.79 12.75 -7.19
CA ILE A 360 -7.83 11.75 -6.76
C ILE A 360 -8.51 10.82 -5.77
N PRO A 361 -8.72 9.52 -6.07
CA PRO A 361 -9.23 8.57 -5.10
C PRO A 361 -8.27 8.37 -3.93
N VAL A 362 -8.83 8.27 -2.73
CA VAL A 362 -8.12 7.95 -1.50
C VAL A 362 -8.63 6.61 -0.97
N VAL A 363 -7.71 5.68 -0.76
CA VAL A 363 -7.99 4.34 -0.24
C VAL A 363 -7.78 4.35 1.27
N ALA A 364 -8.78 3.92 2.03
CA ALA A 364 -8.65 3.68 3.47
C ALA A 364 -8.24 2.22 3.73
N VAL A 365 -7.33 2.04 4.67
CA VAL A 365 -6.88 0.73 5.16
C VAL A 365 -6.99 0.68 6.70
N GLY A 366 -7.01 -0.49 7.28
CA GLY A 366 -7.02 -0.70 8.74
C GLY A 366 -8.35 -1.20 9.29
N LYS A 367 -8.44 -2.52 9.50
CA LYS A 367 -9.59 -3.23 10.11
C LYS A 367 -10.96 -2.91 9.47
N LEU A 368 -11.01 -2.85 8.13
CA LEU A 368 -12.21 -2.59 7.33
C LEU A 368 -12.90 -3.87 6.82
N GLY A 369 -12.59 -5.03 7.40
CA GLY A 369 -13.23 -6.32 7.07
C GLY A 369 -14.68 -6.47 7.54
N TYR A 370 -15.31 -5.40 8.00
CA TYR A 370 -16.73 -5.31 8.37
C TYR A 370 -17.46 -4.49 7.30
N PRO A 371 -18.33 -5.13 6.49
CA PRO A 371 -18.93 -4.47 5.32
C PRO A 371 -19.71 -3.19 5.64
N ASP A 372 -20.42 -3.15 6.78
CA ASP A 372 -21.17 -1.99 7.26
C ASP A 372 -20.26 -0.79 7.59
N ILE A 373 -19.09 -1.05 8.18
CA ILE A 373 -18.10 -0.01 8.50
C ILE A 373 -17.44 0.50 7.21
N ALA A 374 -17.08 -0.40 6.30
CA ALA A 374 -16.54 -0.07 5.00
C ALA A 374 -17.52 0.77 4.16
N GLU A 375 -18.78 0.34 4.08
CA GLU A 375 -19.84 1.07 3.38
C GLU A 375 -20.06 2.46 3.97
N ARG A 376 -20.10 2.56 5.32
CA ARG A 376 -20.29 3.83 6.02
C ARG A 376 -19.16 4.81 5.73
N ALA A 377 -17.91 4.36 5.73
CA ALA A 377 -16.76 5.20 5.39
C ALA A 377 -16.88 5.77 3.96
N LEU A 378 -17.33 4.94 3.00
CA LEU A 378 -17.54 5.38 1.62
C LEU A 378 -18.73 6.33 1.47
N ARG A 379 -19.85 6.06 2.16
CA ARG A 379 -21.06 6.93 2.13
C ARG A 379 -20.82 8.28 2.75
N ASN A 380 -20.08 8.32 3.85
CA ASN A 380 -19.71 9.57 4.52
C ASN A 380 -18.73 10.41 3.68
N GLY A 381 -18.10 9.83 2.65
CA GLY A 381 -17.05 10.48 1.89
C GLY A 381 -15.70 10.50 2.62
N ASP A 382 -15.53 9.64 3.63
CA ASP A 382 -14.27 9.53 4.38
C ASP A 382 -13.16 8.89 3.54
N ALA A 383 -13.53 8.03 2.59
CA ALA A 383 -12.65 7.40 1.61
C ALA A 383 -13.39 7.17 0.29
N ASP A 384 -12.64 6.87 -0.78
CA ASP A 384 -13.19 6.51 -2.09
C ASP A 384 -13.18 5.01 -2.35
N MET A 385 -12.20 4.31 -1.77
CA MET A 385 -12.05 2.86 -1.82
C MET A 385 -11.61 2.36 -0.45
N ILE A 386 -11.82 1.07 -0.20
CA ILE A 386 -11.34 0.38 1.02
C ILE A 386 -10.36 -0.72 0.65
N MET A 387 -9.37 -0.94 1.51
CA MET A 387 -8.35 -1.95 1.29
C MET A 387 -8.42 -3.04 2.35
N LEU A 388 -8.42 -4.31 1.89
CA LEU A 388 -8.53 -5.49 2.71
C LEU A 388 -7.29 -6.38 2.57
N GLY A 389 -6.60 -6.64 3.67
CA GLY A 389 -5.49 -7.59 3.75
C GLY A 389 -5.94 -8.91 4.38
N ARG A 390 -5.83 -9.00 5.69
CA ARG A 390 -6.17 -10.21 6.48
C ARG A 390 -7.56 -10.79 6.21
N PRO A 391 -8.63 -9.99 6.00
CA PRO A 391 -9.92 -10.55 5.61
C PRO A 391 -9.87 -11.37 4.31
N LEU A 392 -9.15 -10.90 3.29
CA LEU A 392 -8.99 -11.62 2.02
C LEU A 392 -7.98 -12.78 2.08
N LEU A 393 -7.12 -12.84 3.11
CA LEU A 393 -6.32 -14.03 3.40
C LEU A 393 -7.19 -15.13 4.00
N ALA A 394 -8.04 -14.77 4.96
CA ALA A 394 -8.93 -15.69 5.63
C ALA A 394 -10.05 -16.20 4.70
N ASP A 395 -10.59 -15.32 3.87
CA ASP A 395 -11.70 -15.62 2.96
C ASP A 395 -11.58 -14.85 1.64
N PRO A 396 -11.09 -15.49 0.56
CA PRO A 396 -11.03 -14.86 -0.76
C PRO A 396 -12.39 -14.47 -1.33
N GLU A 397 -13.47 -15.14 -0.91
CA GLU A 397 -14.86 -14.89 -1.35
C GLU A 397 -15.56 -13.80 -0.54
N TRP A 398 -14.87 -13.11 0.38
CA TRP A 398 -15.43 -12.05 1.19
C TRP A 398 -16.25 -11.02 0.40
N PRO A 399 -15.77 -10.49 -0.77
CA PRO A 399 -16.55 -9.53 -1.55
C PRO A 399 -17.86 -10.12 -2.09
N ASN A 400 -17.82 -11.34 -2.63
CA ASN A 400 -19.02 -12.00 -3.15
C ASN A 400 -20.03 -12.29 -2.03
N LYS A 401 -19.58 -12.72 -0.85
CA LYS A 401 -20.43 -12.94 0.32
C LYS A 401 -21.03 -11.63 0.81
N ALA A 402 -20.26 -10.57 0.92
CA ALA A 402 -20.75 -9.25 1.28
C ALA A 402 -21.78 -8.71 0.26
N TYR A 403 -21.63 -9.05 -1.02
CA TYR A 403 -22.61 -8.68 -2.06
C TYR A 403 -23.91 -9.49 -1.97
N ALA A 404 -23.81 -10.75 -1.62
CA ALA A 404 -24.96 -11.65 -1.53
C ALA A 404 -25.78 -11.46 -0.23
N GLY A 405 -25.20 -10.91 0.81
CA GLY A 405 -25.82 -10.69 2.11
C GLY A 405 -25.41 -11.74 3.14
#